data_4d8b0fff92d71f4999c09681d4b6a61e
#
_entry.id   4d8b0fff92d71f4999c09681d4b6a61e
#
_cell.length_a   1.000
_cell.length_b   1.000
_cell.length_c   1.000
_cell.angle_alpha   90.00
_cell.angle_beta   90.00
_cell.angle_gamma   90.00
#
_symmetry.space_group_name_H-M   'P 1'
#
loop_
_entity.id
_entity.type
_entity.pdbx_description
1 polymer ?
#
loop_
_entity_poly.entity_id
_entity_poly.type
_entity_poly.pdbx_seq_one_letter_code
_entity_poly.pdbx_strand_id
1 'polypeptide(L)'
;MKYWLETYPDEKYLVVMEDDCDLDTIKHWGFTWKEFMSSAPYHFDCIQLAIINPSELHVKMHLRFVNDFSTACYIVRRSHAEKLVRMHCRGNYYKLDQNVKPRAVADDLIYNSGLTFAIPLFLYKIELGSSIHDVHVNTFHKSSHEGLWSFWKNSAPNIKEWSQFFEYDPYFGTLPPNVHMKAVMEQQKQEQGG
;
A
#
# COMPACT_ATOMS: atom_id res chain seq x y z
N MET A 1 16.11 -7.90 0.12
CA MET A 1 16.35 -7.36 1.48
C MET A 1 17.68 -7.84 2.07
N LYS A 2 17.97 -9.17 2.22
CA LYS A 2 19.21 -9.67 2.83
C LYS A 2 20.46 -9.05 2.21
N TYR A 3 20.62 -9.12 0.89
CA TYR A 3 21.74 -8.51 0.17
C TYR A 3 21.89 -7.01 0.47
N TRP A 4 20.78 -6.27 0.47
CA TRP A 4 20.81 -4.85 0.78
C TRP A 4 21.30 -4.55 2.19
N LEU A 5 20.83 -5.31 3.17
CA LEU A 5 21.26 -5.16 4.57
C LEU A 5 22.76 -5.39 4.76
N GLU A 6 23.32 -6.34 4.01
CA GLU A 6 24.75 -6.70 4.07
C GLU A 6 25.62 -5.71 3.29
N THR A 7 25.11 -5.15 2.18
CA THR A 7 25.90 -4.32 1.26
C THR A 7 25.84 -2.83 1.58
N TYR A 8 24.72 -2.34 2.13
CA TYR A 8 24.46 -0.92 2.36
C TYR A 8 24.10 -0.66 3.84
N PRO A 9 25.05 -0.76 4.77
CA PRO A 9 24.76 -0.72 6.21
C PRO A 9 24.18 0.62 6.71
N ASP A 10 24.51 1.72 6.05
CA ASP A 10 24.13 3.08 6.47
C ASP A 10 22.76 3.52 5.89
N GLU A 11 22.23 2.80 4.90
CA GLU A 11 20.98 3.15 4.27
C GLU A 11 19.78 2.80 5.17
N LYS A 12 18.90 3.77 5.38
CA LYS A 12 17.75 3.66 6.29
C LYS A 12 16.54 2.99 5.67
N TYR A 13 16.38 3.14 4.36
CA TYR A 13 15.21 2.69 3.60
C TYR A 13 15.64 1.97 2.34
N LEU A 14 14.85 0.99 1.94
CA LEU A 14 14.95 0.31 0.65
C LEU A 14 13.61 0.51 -0.08
N VAL A 15 13.67 0.95 -1.33
CA VAL A 15 12.54 0.86 -2.24
C VAL A 15 12.67 -0.45 -3.01
N VAL A 16 11.64 -1.26 -2.96
CA VAL A 16 11.53 -2.50 -3.74
C VAL A 16 10.52 -2.26 -4.84
N MET A 17 10.89 -2.61 -6.07
CA MET A 17 10.02 -2.56 -7.24
C MET A 17 10.07 -3.91 -7.95
N GLU A 18 8.92 -4.40 -8.38
CA GLU A 18 8.81 -5.52 -9.32
C GLU A 18 8.95 -4.98 -10.76
N ASP A 19 9.20 -5.84 -11.71
CA ASP A 19 9.44 -5.47 -13.11
C ASP A 19 8.17 -5.01 -13.85
N ASP A 20 7.02 -5.31 -13.30
CA ASP A 20 5.72 -4.83 -13.76
C ASP A 20 5.29 -3.49 -13.13
N CYS A 21 6.07 -2.91 -12.23
CA CYS A 21 5.78 -1.59 -11.67
C CYS A 21 5.79 -0.52 -12.77
N ASP A 22 4.71 0.25 -12.88
CA ASP A 22 4.56 1.32 -13.85
C ASP A 22 4.90 2.68 -13.24
N LEU A 23 5.91 3.34 -13.81
CA LEU A 23 6.42 4.65 -13.38
C LEU A 23 5.75 5.82 -14.10
N ASP A 24 4.81 5.57 -14.98
CA ASP A 24 4.16 6.59 -15.80
C ASP A 24 3.37 7.62 -14.99
N THR A 25 3.00 7.29 -13.76
CA THR A 25 2.35 8.22 -12.82
C THR A 25 3.25 9.39 -12.41
N ILE A 26 4.58 9.22 -12.44
CA ILE A 26 5.56 10.24 -12.00
C ILE A 26 5.37 11.56 -12.77
N LYS A 27 5.03 11.50 -14.04
CA LYS A 27 4.79 12.71 -14.87
C LYS A 27 3.59 13.55 -14.43
N HIS A 28 2.73 12.99 -13.59
CA HIS A 28 1.55 13.64 -13.03
C HIS A 28 1.75 14.10 -11.57
N TRP A 29 2.91 13.82 -10.98
CA TRP A 29 3.19 14.24 -9.61
C TRP A 29 3.42 15.75 -9.53
N GLY A 30 2.70 16.42 -8.66
CA GLY A 30 2.93 17.82 -8.29
C GLY A 30 3.86 17.97 -7.08
N PHE A 31 4.65 16.95 -6.77
CA PHE A 31 5.58 16.88 -5.63
C PHE A 31 6.86 16.13 -6.01
N THR A 32 7.87 16.29 -5.20
CA THR A 32 9.13 15.54 -5.31
C THR A 32 9.14 14.34 -4.37
N TRP A 33 9.95 13.35 -4.69
CA TRP A 33 10.19 12.21 -3.78
C TRP A 33 10.67 12.65 -2.38
N LYS A 34 11.46 13.73 -2.32
CA LYS A 34 11.94 14.28 -1.05
C LYS A 34 10.80 14.85 -0.22
N GLU A 35 9.87 15.57 -0.82
CA GLU A 35 8.68 16.07 -0.14
C GLU A 35 7.80 14.95 0.37
N PHE A 36 7.56 13.93 -0.46
CA PHE A 36 6.84 12.73 -0.03
C PHE A 36 7.50 12.09 1.19
N MET A 37 8.79 11.78 1.12
CA MET A 37 9.51 11.12 2.21
C MET A 37 9.58 11.97 3.49
N SER A 38 9.62 13.30 3.38
CA SER A 38 9.61 14.19 4.54
C SER A 38 8.25 14.26 5.23
N SER A 39 7.17 13.97 4.51
CA SER A 39 5.79 13.95 5.02
C SER A 39 5.34 12.55 5.46
N ALA A 40 6.13 11.52 5.17
CA ALA A 40 5.80 10.14 5.55
C ALA A 40 5.68 9.99 7.07
N PRO A 41 4.78 9.13 7.57
CA PRO A 41 4.60 8.90 9.00
C PRO A 41 5.92 8.51 9.69
N TYR A 42 6.27 9.16 10.79
CA TYR A 42 7.60 9.05 11.41
C TYR A 42 8.03 7.61 11.74
N HIS A 43 7.10 6.76 12.11
CA HIS A 43 7.37 5.41 12.63
C HIS A 43 6.84 4.29 11.75
N PHE A 44 6.70 4.50 10.44
CA PHE A 44 6.32 3.40 9.56
C PHE A 44 7.41 2.32 9.51
N ASP A 45 7.00 1.09 9.38
CA ASP A 45 7.86 -0.05 9.07
C ASP A 45 7.91 -0.29 7.56
N CYS A 46 6.75 -0.13 6.89
CA CYS A 46 6.61 -0.27 5.46
C CYS A 46 5.62 0.77 4.91
N ILE A 47 5.82 1.20 3.65
CA ILE A 47 4.82 1.97 2.91
C ILE A 47 4.60 1.26 1.58
N GLN A 48 3.39 0.77 1.36
CA GLN A 48 2.95 0.19 0.09
C GLN A 48 2.65 1.32 -0.89
N LEU A 49 3.28 1.31 -2.06
CA LEU A 49 3.21 2.39 -3.06
C LEU A 49 2.43 2.01 -4.32
N ALA A 50 2.18 0.72 -4.54
CA ALA A 50 1.32 0.22 -5.58
C ALA A 50 0.22 -0.64 -4.95
N ILE A 51 -1.04 -0.35 -5.27
CA ILE A 51 -2.20 -0.96 -4.62
C ILE A 51 -3.14 -1.50 -5.67
N ILE A 52 -3.61 -2.72 -5.46
CA ILE A 52 -4.72 -3.34 -6.16
C ILE A 52 -5.83 -3.52 -5.13
N ASN A 53 -6.81 -2.63 -5.13
CA ASN A 53 -7.97 -2.76 -4.25
C ASN A 53 -9.25 -2.79 -5.09
N PRO A 54 -9.99 -3.92 -5.08
CA PRO A 54 -11.20 -4.07 -5.89
C PRO A 54 -12.42 -3.34 -5.31
N SER A 55 -12.36 -2.96 -4.04
CA SER A 55 -13.53 -2.49 -3.30
C SER A 55 -13.59 -0.97 -3.22
N GLU A 56 -12.47 -0.34 -2.91
CA GLU A 56 -12.39 1.09 -2.67
C GLU A 56 -11.03 1.67 -3.09
N LEU A 57 -11.07 2.80 -3.78
CA LEU A 57 -9.88 3.54 -4.17
C LEU A 57 -9.55 4.60 -3.12
N HIS A 58 -8.54 4.33 -2.30
CA HIS A 58 -7.99 5.29 -1.37
C HIS A 58 -6.71 5.90 -1.94
N VAL A 59 -6.76 7.17 -2.31
CA VAL A 59 -5.61 7.87 -2.93
C VAL A 59 -4.75 8.61 -1.92
N LYS A 60 -5.22 8.77 -0.68
CA LYS A 60 -4.47 9.39 0.43
C LYS A 60 -3.72 8.34 1.24
N MET A 61 -2.69 8.79 1.95
CA MET A 61 -1.98 7.96 2.91
C MET A 61 -2.94 7.41 3.98
N HIS A 62 -2.95 6.11 4.16
CA HIS A 62 -3.80 5.43 5.14
C HIS A 62 -3.08 4.21 5.73
N LEU A 63 -3.56 3.70 6.85
CA LEU A 63 -3.13 2.39 7.33
C LEU A 63 -3.54 1.33 6.30
N ARG A 64 -2.61 0.44 5.96
CA ARG A 64 -2.88 -0.61 4.98
C ARG A 64 -4.06 -1.47 5.39
N PHE A 65 -5.02 -1.62 4.50
CA PHE A 65 -6.10 -2.59 4.63
C PHE A 65 -5.67 -3.97 4.16
N VAL A 66 -6.33 -4.99 4.66
CA VAL A 66 -6.09 -6.38 4.23
C VAL A 66 -6.36 -6.59 2.72
N ASN A 67 -7.20 -5.75 2.12
CA ASN A 67 -7.55 -5.78 0.70
C ASN A 67 -6.69 -4.86 -0.18
N ASP A 68 -5.72 -4.17 0.38
CA ASP A 68 -4.70 -3.46 -0.39
C ASP A 68 -3.65 -4.48 -0.83
N PHE A 69 -3.93 -5.15 -1.96
CA PHE A 69 -3.04 -6.17 -2.51
C PHE A 69 -1.89 -5.53 -3.27
N SER A 70 -0.88 -6.31 -3.61
CA SER A 70 0.29 -6.03 -4.42
C SER A 70 1.57 -5.77 -3.64
N THR A 71 2.64 -6.37 -4.14
CA THR A 71 4.04 -6.11 -3.76
C THR A 71 4.82 -5.41 -4.87
N ALA A 72 4.13 -4.92 -5.91
CA ALA A 72 4.78 -4.32 -7.08
C ALA A 72 5.69 -3.14 -6.74
N CYS A 73 5.34 -2.34 -5.73
CA CYS A 73 6.22 -1.30 -5.22
C CYS A 73 5.97 -0.99 -3.75
N TYR A 74 7.04 -0.94 -2.95
CA TYR A 74 6.96 -0.54 -1.55
C TYR A 74 8.29 -0.02 -1.01
N ILE A 75 8.22 0.75 0.08
CA ILE A 75 9.37 1.16 0.88
C ILE A 75 9.40 0.27 2.12
N VAL A 76 10.58 -0.19 2.50
CA VAL A 76 10.81 -0.89 3.75
C VAL A 76 11.90 -0.20 4.56
N ARG A 77 11.63 0.02 5.86
CA ARG A 77 12.63 0.53 6.80
C ARG A 77 13.63 -0.57 7.15
N ARG A 78 14.90 -0.20 7.39
CA ARG A 78 15.97 -1.14 7.75
C ARG A 78 15.60 -2.08 8.90
N SER A 79 15.10 -1.53 10.00
CA SER A 79 14.70 -2.33 11.17
C SER A 79 13.64 -3.38 10.84
N HIS A 80 12.72 -3.05 9.95
CA HIS A 80 11.69 -3.98 9.49
C HIS A 80 12.27 -5.03 8.53
N ALA A 81 13.14 -4.64 7.60
CA ALA A 81 13.84 -5.58 6.74
C ALA A 81 14.68 -6.59 7.54
N GLU A 82 15.39 -6.12 8.59
CA GLU A 82 16.13 -6.98 9.52
C GLU A 82 15.19 -7.96 10.25
N LYS A 83 14.02 -7.47 10.70
CA LYS A 83 13.00 -8.31 11.32
C LYS A 83 12.52 -9.40 10.35
N LEU A 84 12.15 -9.04 9.11
CA LEU A 84 11.71 -9.99 8.09
C LEU A 84 12.78 -11.05 7.78
N VAL A 85 14.03 -10.62 7.57
CA VAL A 85 15.14 -11.54 7.33
C VAL A 85 15.33 -12.48 8.52
N ARG A 86 15.29 -11.97 9.75
CA ARG A 86 15.41 -12.78 10.97
C ARG A 86 14.26 -13.78 11.12
N MET A 87 13.05 -13.39 10.75
CA MET A 87 11.87 -14.26 10.81
C MET A 87 11.91 -15.39 9.78
N HIS A 88 12.32 -15.08 8.55
CA HIS A 88 12.12 -15.99 7.41
C HIS A 88 13.39 -16.62 6.85
N CYS A 89 14.58 -16.07 7.15
CA CYS A 89 15.85 -16.62 6.68
C CYS A 89 16.51 -17.54 7.72
N ARG A 90 17.04 -18.67 7.24
CA ARG A 90 17.82 -19.63 8.03
C ARG A 90 19.09 -19.98 7.26
N GLY A 91 20.14 -19.13 7.41
CA GLY A 91 21.32 -19.24 6.58
C GLY A 91 21.00 -19.00 5.11
N ASN A 92 21.21 -20.03 4.29
CA ASN A 92 20.92 -19.99 2.84
C ASN A 92 19.50 -20.47 2.47
N TYR A 93 18.67 -20.78 3.45
CA TYR A 93 17.31 -21.27 3.24
C TYR A 93 16.29 -20.23 3.70
N TYR A 94 15.13 -20.22 3.06
CA TYR A 94 13.96 -19.44 3.46
C TYR A 94 12.92 -20.38 4.07
N LYS A 95 12.46 -20.03 5.27
CA LYS A 95 11.32 -20.68 5.91
C LYS A 95 10.27 -19.61 6.15
N LEU A 96 9.23 -19.62 5.34
CA LEU A 96 8.10 -18.72 5.53
C LEU A 96 7.36 -19.10 6.81
N ASP A 97 7.06 -18.12 7.64
CA ASP A 97 6.22 -18.31 8.81
C ASP A 97 4.76 -18.30 8.38
N GLN A 98 4.16 -19.51 8.30
CA GLN A 98 2.76 -19.69 7.93
C GLN A 98 1.77 -19.26 9.03
N ASN A 99 2.26 -18.87 10.20
CA ASN A 99 1.41 -18.32 11.25
C ASN A 99 1.07 -16.84 11.03
N VAL A 100 1.70 -16.18 10.04
CA VAL A 100 1.34 -14.82 9.66
C VAL A 100 -0.04 -14.83 9.00
N LYS A 101 -0.99 -14.22 9.67
CA LYS A 101 -2.37 -14.13 9.19
C LYS A 101 -2.61 -12.78 8.49
N PRO A 102 -3.59 -12.72 7.60
CA PRO A 102 -4.59 -13.76 7.31
C PRO A 102 -4.12 -14.85 6.32
N ARG A 103 -3.07 -14.61 5.54
CA ARG A 103 -2.62 -15.52 4.47
C ARG A 103 -1.10 -15.62 4.43
N ALA A 104 -0.58 -16.75 3.95
CA ALA A 104 0.86 -16.96 3.72
C ALA A 104 1.27 -16.50 2.31
N VAL A 105 0.94 -15.26 1.96
CA VAL A 105 1.32 -14.60 0.70
C VAL A 105 2.31 -13.47 0.98
N ALA A 106 3.06 -13.05 -0.05
CA ALA A 106 4.12 -12.05 0.10
C ALA A 106 3.62 -10.76 0.73
N ASP A 107 2.47 -10.26 0.30
CA ASP A 107 1.83 -9.06 0.82
C ASP A 107 1.68 -9.12 2.34
N ASP A 108 1.07 -10.20 2.82
CA ASP A 108 0.78 -10.35 4.25
C ASP A 108 2.04 -10.60 5.07
N LEU A 109 3.01 -11.34 4.51
CA LEU A 109 4.29 -11.60 5.18
C LEU A 109 5.11 -10.32 5.36
N ILE A 110 5.09 -9.44 4.36
CA ILE A 110 5.84 -8.18 4.38
C ILE A 110 5.10 -7.15 5.23
N TYR A 111 3.82 -6.95 4.96
CA TYR A 111 3.09 -5.80 5.47
C TYR A 111 2.47 -6.04 6.85
N ASN A 112 1.94 -7.23 7.14
CA ASN A 112 1.30 -7.50 8.42
C ASN A 112 2.30 -7.79 9.56
N SER A 113 3.59 -7.82 9.26
CA SER A 113 4.65 -7.98 10.26
C SER A 113 5.05 -6.68 10.95
N GLY A 114 4.56 -5.55 10.49
CA GLY A 114 4.90 -4.22 11.01
C GLY A 114 3.81 -3.19 10.79
N LEU A 115 4.09 -1.96 11.18
CA LEU A 115 3.20 -0.82 10.93
C LEU A 115 3.33 -0.39 9.48
N THR A 116 2.35 -0.74 8.68
CA THR A 116 2.34 -0.49 7.24
C THR A 116 1.27 0.52 6.87
N PHE A 117 1.71 1.55 6.14
CA PHE A 117 0.84 2.50 5.46
C PHE A 117 0.75 2.17 3.98
N ALA A 118 -0.26 2.71 3.31
CA ALA A 118 -0.48 2.54 1.89
C ALA A 118 -0.85 3.86 1.23
N ILE A 119 -0.34 4.10 0.04
CA ILE A 119 -0.67 5.22 -0.85
C ILE A 119 -0.35 4.81 -2.29
N PRO A 120 -1.28 4.90 -3.24
CA PRO A 120 -1.07 4.42 -4.61
C PRO A 120 -0.31 5.43 -5.47
N LEU A 121 1.00 5.56 -5.27
CA LEU A 121 1.85 6.44 -6.09
C LEU A 121 2.20 5.84 -7.44
N PHE A 122 2.27 4.51 -7.53
CA PHE A 122 2.61 3.78 -8.74
C PHE A 122 1.48 2.86 -9.17
N LEU A 123 1.47 2.53 -10.44
CA LEU A 123 0.61 1.53 -11.04
C LEU A 123 1.41 0.26 -11.35
N TYR A 124 0.76 -0.69 -11.96
CA TYR A 124 1.34 -1.91 -12.47
C TYR A 124 0.90 -2.11 -13.93
N LYS A 125 1.75 -2.75 -14.72
CA LYS A 125 1.51 -2.99 -16.16
C LYS A 125 0.60 -4.19 -16.33
N ILE A 126 -0.65 -3.94 -16.67
CA ILE A 126 -1.64 -5.01 -16.89
C ILE A 126 -1.29 -5.86 -18.12
N GLU A 127 -0.65 -5.25 -19.13
CA GLU A 127 -0.35 -5.92 -20.39
C GLU A 127 0.69 -7.03 -20.25
N LEU A 128 1.51 -6.99 -19.21
CA LEU A 128 2.51 -8.04 -18.98
C LEU A 128 1.90 -9.35 -18.48
N GLY A 129 0.62 -9.33 -18.12
CA GLY A 129 -0.06 -10.48 -17.51
C GLY A 129 0.52 -10.84 -16.14
N SER A 130 -0.19 -11.64 -15.39
CA SER A 130 0.36 -12.26 -14.18
C SER A 130 0.73 -13.71 -14.52
N SER A 131 1.97 -14.07 -14.36
CA SER A 131 2.41 -15.47 -14.50
C SER A 131 1.83 -16.38 -13.39
N ILE A 132 1.19 -15.76 -12.37
CA ILE A 132 0.71 -16.48 -11.20
C ILE A 132 -0.83 -16.57 -11.17
N HIS A 133 -1.56 -15.57 -11.73
CA HIS A 133 -3.02 -15.46 -11.56
C HIS A 133 -3.74 -14.86 -12.77
N ASP A 134 -3.78 -15.58 -13.90
CA ASP A 134 -4.49 -15.12 -15.13
C ASP A 134 -5.99 -14.76 -14.90
N VAL A 135 -6.64 -15.43 -13.96
CA VAL A 135 -8.07 -15.23 -13.68
C VAL A 135 -8.33 -13.87 -13.00
N HIS A 136 -7.38 -13.35 -12.22
CA HIS A 136 -7.55 -12.12 -11.47
C HIS A 136 -7.37 -10.85 -12.31
N VAL A 137 -6.57 -10.92 -13.39
CA VAL A 137 -6.25 -9.78 -14.27
C VAL A 137 -7.51 -9.19 -14.89
N ASN A 138 -8.43 -10.03 -15.35
CA ASN A 138 -9.63 -9.59 -16.04
C ASN A 138 -10.80 -9.18 -15.13
N THR A 139 -10.68 -9.37 -13.81
CA THR A 139 -11.74 -9.07 -12.86
C THR A 139 -11.49 -7.74 -12.14
N PHE A 140 -10.72 -7.76 -11.06
CA PHE A 140 -10.57 -6.60 -10.19
C PHE A 140 -9.28 -5.79 -10.44
N HIS A 141 -8.23 -6.38 -11.06
CA HIS A 141 -7.02 -5.64 -11.40
C HIS A 141 -7.32 -4.50 -12.36
N LYS A 142 -8.09 -4.78 -13.41
CA LYS A 142 -8.41 -3.80 -14.43
C LYS A 142 -9.17 -2.59 -13.86
N SER A 143 -10.21 -2.81 -13.08
CA SER A 143 -11.01 -1.73 -12.51
C SER A 143 -10.20 -0.87 -11.52
N SER A 144 -9.37 -1.50 -10.69
CA SER A 144 -8.47 -0.79 -9.78
C SER A 144 -7.45 0.06 -10.55
N HIS A 145 -6.84 -0.49 -11.58
CA HIS A 145 -5.90 0.22 -12.44
C HIS A 145 -6.55 1.41 -13.16
N GLU A 146 -7.70 1.21 -13.79
CA GLU A 146 -8.43 2.26 -14.52
C GLU A 146 -8.82 3.41 -13.59
N GLY A 147 -9.29 3.10 -12.39
CA GLY A 147 -9.62 4.11 -11.37
C GLY A 147 -8.42 4.94 -10.95
N LEU A 148 -7.30 4.29 -10.64
CA LEU A 148 -6.05 4.97 -10.27
C LEU A 148 -5.48 5.79 -11.42
N TRP A 149 -5.49 5.23 -12.64
CA TRP A 149 -5.01 5.95 -13.81
C TRP A 149 -5.86 7.19 -14.11
N SER A 150 -7.17 7.07 -13.98
CA SER A 150 -8.10 8.21 -14.09
C SER A 150 -7.81 9.28 -13.04
N PHE A 151 -7.55 8.89 -11.79
CA PHE A 151 -7.16 9.83 -10.73
C PHE A 151 -5.88 10.58 -11.11
N TRP A 152 -4.82 9.88 -11.50
CA TRP A 152 -3.54 10.49 -11.84
C TRP A 152 -3.64 11.44 -13.03
N LYS A 153 -4.38 11.08 -14.07
CA LYS A 153 -4.57 11.92 -15.26
C LYS A 153 -5.45 13.13 -15.04
N ASN A 154 -6.54 12.96 -14.33
CA ASN A 154 -7.63 13.95 -14.34
C ASN A 154 -7.71 14.75 -13.03
N SER A 155 -7.39 14.15 -11.90
CA SER A 155 -7.54 14.78 -10.58
C SER A 155 -6.21 15.29 -10.03
N ALA A 156 -5.15 14.52 -10.13
CA ALA A 156 -3.83 14.84 -9.60
C ALA A 156 -3.28 16.18 -10.11
N PRO A 157 -3.40 16.56 -11.39
CA PRO A 157 -2.90 17.85 -11.88
C PRO A 157 -3.58 19.07 -11.24
N ASN A 158 -4.74 18.90 -10.63
CA ASN A 158 -5.50 19.98 -9.99
C ASN A 158 -5.21 20.11 -8.48
N ILE A 159 -4.43 19.18 -7.92
CA ILE A 159 -4.07 19.19 -6.50
C ILE A 159 -2.99 20.24 -6.26
N LYS A 160 -3.31 21.23 -5.42
CA LYS A 160 -2.38 22.31 -5.07
C LYS A 160 -1.54 21.98 -3.84
N GLU A 161 -2.10 21.24 -2.90
CA GLU A 161 -1.49 20.93 -1.61
C GLU A 161 -1.38 19.43 -1.41
N TRP A 162 -0.27 18.86 -1.88
CA TRP A 162 0.00 17.44 -1.77
C TRP A 162 0.25 16.95 -0.34
N SER A 163 0.68 17.82 0.56
CA SER A 163 0.84 17.49 1.98
C SER A 163 -0.39 16.80 2.57
N GLN A 164 -1.58 17.26 2.20
CA GLN A 164 -2.85 16.67 2.65
C GLN A 164 -3.09 15.22 2.20
N PHE A 165 -2.35 14.77 1.18
CA PHE A 165 -2.40 13.38 0.71
C PHE A 165 -1.40 12.48 1.44
N PHE A 166 -0.36 13.07 2.02
CA PHE A 166 0.70 12.36 2.73
C PHE A 166 0.49 12.34 4.24
N GLU A 167 -0.34 13.23 4.76
CA GLU A 167 -0.72 13.22 6.16
C GLU A 167 -1.57 11.99 6.46
N TYR A 168 -1.10 11.22 7.42
CA TYR A 168 -1.87 10.10 7.93
C TYR A 168 -3.06 10.59 8.75
N ASP A 169 -4.25 10.26 8.29
CA ASP A 169 -5.47 10.42 9.08
C ASP A 169 -5.73 9.12 9.85
N PRO A 170 -5.60 9.09 11.19
CA PRO A 170 -5.84 7.89 11.98
C PRO A 170 -7.28 7.39 11.89
N TYR A 171 -8.22 8.23 11.49
CA TYR A 171 -9.61 7.85 11.29
C TYR A 171 -9.91 7.31 9.90
N PHE A 172 -9.04 7.52 8.93
CA PHE A 172 -9.23 7.08 7.55
C PHE A 172 -9.06 5.56 7.38
N GLY A 173 -8.38 4.90 8.30
CA GLY A 173 -8.17 3.45 8.28
C GLY A 173 -9.22 2.64 9.04
N THR A 174 -10.05 3.30 9.80
CA THR A 174 -11.29 2.73 10.30
C THR A 174 -12.35 3.01 9.26
N LEU A 175 -13.13 2.02 8.83
CA LEU A 175 -14.28 2.14 7.91
C LEU A 175 -14.73 3.59 7.78
N PRO A 176 -14.93 4.14 6.58
CA PRO A 176 -15.24 5.55 6.44
C PRO A 176 -16.24 5.92 7.52
N PRO A 177 -15.92 6.86 8.41
CA PRO A 177 -16.77 7.18 9.57
C PRO A 177 -18.22 7.41 9.16
N ASN A 178 -18.40 7.78 7.90
CA ASN A 178 -19.67 8.06 7.27
C ASN A 178 -20.57 6.84 7.02
N VAL A 179 -20.03 5.63 6.80
CA VAL A 179 -20.88 4.45 6.58
C VAL A 179 -21.32 3.85 7.90
N HIS A 180 -20.41 3.74 8.86
CA HIS A 180 -20.72 3.21 10.19
C HIS A 180 -21.56 4.20 11.02
N MET A 181 -21.20 5.47 11.01
CA MET A 181 -21.97 6.51 11.68
C MET A 181 -23.36 6.69 11.07
N LYS A 182 -23.50 6.64 9.73
CA LYS A 182 -24.82 6.66 9.10
C LYS A 182 -25.67 5.46 9.49
N ALA A 183 -25.10 4.25 9.44
CA ALA A 183 -25.84 3.05 9.83
C ALA A 183 -26.24 3.06 11.31
N VAL A 184 -25.35 3.50 12.19
CA VAL A 184 -25.65 3.65 13.64
C VAL A 184 -26.66 4.77 13.90
N MET A 185 -26.56 5.90 13.21
CA MET A 185 -27.55 6.99 13.34
C MET A 185 -28.90 6.64 12.74
N GLU A 186 -28.95 5.83 11.68
CA GLU A 186 -30.19 5.32 11.11
C GLU A 186 -30.86 4.29 12.03
N GLN A 187 -30.08 3.39 12.65
CA GLN A 187 -30.59 2.46 13.65
C GLN A 187 -31.13 3.20 14.88
N GLN A 188 -30.40 4.18 15.43
CA GLN A 188 -30.86 4.97 16.55
C GLN A 188 -32.12 5.79 16.26
N LYS A 189 -32.28 6.27 15.03
CA LYS A 189 -33.53 6.95 14.62
C LYS A 189 -34.72 6.00 14.51
N GLN A 190 -34.49 4.75 14.09
CA GLN A 190 -35.55 3.73 14.03
C GLN A 190 -35.97 3.28 15.42
N GLU A 191 -35.04 3.20 16.38
CA GLU A 191 -35.32 2.83 17.77
C GLU A 191 -36.03 3.94 18.58
N GLN A 192 -35.86 5.21 18.18
CA GLN A 192 -36.48 6.36 18.85
C GLN A 192 -37.80 6.79 18.20
N GLY A 193 -38.17 6.25 17.08
CA GLY A 193 -39.39 6.59 16.32
C GLY A 193 -40.49 5.54 16.38
N GLY A 194 -40.37 4.49 17.19
CA GLY A 194 -41.35 3.48 17.49
C GLY A 194 -41.81 3.60 18.94
#